data_fc13af69845c983cb209dd1df523443e
#
_entry.id   fc13af69845c983cb209dd1df523443e
#
_cell.length_a   1.000
_cell.length_b   1.000
_cell.length_c   1.000
_cell.angle_alpha   90.00
_cell.angle_beta   90.00
_cell.angle_gamma   90.00
#
_symmetry.space_group_name_H-M   'P 1'
#
loop_
_entity.id
_entity.type
_entity.pdbx_description
1 polymer ?
#
loop_
_entity_poly.entity_id
_entity_poly.type
_entity_poly.pdbx_seq_one_letter_code
_entity_poly.pdbx_strand_id
1 'polypeptide(L)'
;DFLTQGPKVPAFEKMLEDYVGAGHAVAVNSATSALHIACLALEIGKGDLVWTSPNTFVASANCALYCGADVDFVDIDFETNNMSIDALREKLEHSRCLGRLPKVVIPVHIGGQSCDMKAIFGLSQEYGFRIIEDASHAIGGRYEGRRVGSCEYSDIVVFSFHPVKII
;
A
#
# COMPACT_ATOMS: atom_id res chain seq x y z
N ASP A 1 -6.08 -35.75 -2.20
CA ASP A 1 -6.66 -34.60 -2.89
C ASP A 1 -7.16 -33.59 -1.87
N PHE A 2 -6.91 -32.30 -2.11
CA PHE A 2 -7.32 -31.20 -1.24
C PHE A 2 -8.51 -30.48 -1.88
N LEU A 3 -9.59 -30.31 -1.12
CA LEU A 3 -10.82 -29.68 -1.62
C LEU A 3 -10.81 -28.14 -1.47
N THR A 4 -9.98 -27.61 -0.56
CA THR A 4 -9.91 -26.17 -0.29
C THR A 4 -8.50 -25.64 -0.51
N GLN A 5 -7.65 -25.72 0.49
CA GLN A 5 -6.25 -25.31 0.42
C GLN A 5 -5.33 -26.51 0.45
N GLY A 6 -4.41 -26.60 -0.50
CA GLY A 6 -3.33 -27.57 -0.48
C GLY A 6 -2.05 -26.98 0.12
N PRO A 7 -0.96 -27.77 0.21
CA PRO A 7 0.30 -27.32 0.80
C PRO A 7 1.02 -26.24 -0.01
N LYS A 8 0.57 -25.93 -1.22
CA LYS A 8 1.22 -24.97 -2.12
C LYS A 8 1.01 -23.51 -1.69
N VAL A 9 -0.16 -23.20 -1.11
CA VAL A 9 -0.44 -21.83 -0.64
C VAL A 9 0.47 -21.47 0.54
N PRO A 10 0.53 -22.23 1.63
CA PRO A 10 1.48 -21.94 2.72
C PRO A 10 2.95 -21.95 2.27
N ALA A 11 3.33 -22.82 1.33
CA ALA A 11 4.68 -22.83 0.79
C ALA A 11 5.01 -21.55 0.00
N PHE A 12 4.05 -21.04 -0.77
CA PHE A 12 4.20 -19.77 -1.48
C PHE A 12 4.31 -18.58 -0.51
N GLU A 13 3.44 -18.53 0.49
CA GLU A 13 3.47 -17.49 1.53
C GLU A 13 4.84 -17.47 2.23
N LYS A 14 5.33 -18.65 2.65
CA LYS A 14 6.65 -18.76 3.28
C LYS A 14 7.80 -18.34 2.37
N MET A 15 7.76 -18.71 1.08
CA MET A 15 8.76 -18.25 0.11
C MET A 15 8.73 -16.74 -0.07
N LEU A 16 7.55 -16.11 -0.06
CA LEU A 16 7.42 -14.67 -0.18
C LEU A 16 7.96 -13.96 1.06
N GLU A 17 7.62 -14.43 2.28
CA GLU A 17 8.20 -13.94 3.53
C GLU A 17 9.73 -13.92 3.48
N ASP A 18 10.32 -15.08 3.16
CA ASP A 18 11.78 -15.23 3.10
C ASP A 18 12.41 -14.36 2.00
N TYR A 19 11.71 -14.20 0.87
CA TYR A 19 12.21 -13.41 -0.25
C TYR A 19 12.23 -11.91 0.05
N VAL A 20 11.17 -11.37 0.66
CA VAL A 20 11.07 -9.92 0.93
C VAL A 20 11.57 -9.52 2.30
N GLY A 21 11.66 -10.47 3.24
CA GLY A 21 12.07 -10.23 4.62
C GLY A 21 10.92 -9.77 5.51
N ALA A 22 9.67 -10.06 5.14
CA ALA A 22 8.49 -9.76 5.95
C ALA A 22 8.27 -10.81 7.05
N GLY A 23 7.57 -10.42 8.12
CA GLY A 23 7.21 -11.33 9.20
C GLY A 23 6.11 -12.33 8.82
N HIS A 24 5.20 -11.91 7.95
CA HIS A 24 4.05 -12.70 7.51
C HIS A 24 3.67 -12.39 6.06
N ALA A 25 3.15 -13.38 5.34
CA ALA A 25 2.54 -13.21 4.04
C ALA A 25 1.21 -13.97 3.98
N VAL A 26 0.25 -13.43 3.25
CA VAL A 26 -1.07 -14.03 3.03
C VAL A 26 -1.42 -13.98 1.55
N ALA A 27 -1.65 -15.14 0.95
CA ALA A 27 -2.07 -15.24 -0.44
C ALA A 27 -3.59 -15.14 -0.56
N VAL A 28 -4.03 -14.28 -1.46
CA VAL A 28 -5.44 -14.08 -1.81
C VAL A 28 -5.62 -14.15 -3.32
N ASN A 29 -6.87 -14.15 -3.78
CA ASN A 29 -7.19 -14.36 -5.19
C ASN A 29 -6.81 -13.20 -6.13
N SER A 30 -6.58 -11.99 -5.60
CA SER A 30 -6.18 -10.80 -6.38
C SER A 30 -5.60 -9.71 -5.48
N ALA A 31 -4.77 -8.80 -6.04
CA ALA A 31 -4.31 -7.62 -5.33
C ALA A 31 -5.46 -6.67 -4.95
N THR A 32 -6.54 -6.63 -5.74
CA THR A 32 -7.77 -5.88 -5.37
C THR A 32 -8.36 -6.39 -4.05
N SER A 33 -8.45 -7.71 -3.89
CA SER A 33 -8.90 -8.31 -2.61
C SER A 33 -7.88 -8.08 -1.49
N ALA A 34 -6.57 -8.15 -1.80
CA ALA A 34 -5.53 -7.88 -0.82
C ALA A 34 -5.62 -6.45 -0.27
N LEU A 35 -5.77 -5.43 -1.13
CA LEU A 35 -5.95 -4.04 -0.73
C LEU A 35 -7.20 -3.86 0.14
N HIS A 36 -8.32 -4.49 -0.22
CA HIS A 36 -9.55 -4.45 0.57
C HIS A 36 -9.36 -5.09 1.95
N ILE A 37 -8.75 -6.29 2.01
CA ILE A 37 -8.47 -6.98 3.28
C ILE A 37 -7.47 -6.17 4.12
N ALA A 38 -6.48 -5.52 3.50
CA ALA A 38 -5.54 -4.64 4.20
C ALA A 38 -6.27 -3.45 4.86
N CYS A 39 -7.22 -2.83 4.16
CA CYS A 39 -8.06 -1.78 4.74
C CYS A 39 -8.88 -2.33 5.93
N LEU A 40 -9.49 -3.50 5.80
CA LEU A 40 -10.25 -4.13 6.89
C LEU A 40 -9.35 -4.48 8.09
N ALA A 41 -8.13 -4.97 7.85
CA ALA A 41 -7.17 -5.29 8.90
C ALA A 41 -6.70 -4.05 9.68
N LEU A 42 -6.69 -2.88 9.04
CA LEU A 42 -6.44 -1.58 9.67
C LEU A 42 -7.73 -0.90 10.18
N GLU A 43 -8.84 -1.66 10.25
CA GLU A 43 -10.13 -1.21 10.79
C GLU A 43 -10.66 0.05 10.06
N ILE A 44 -10.46 0.12 8.74
CA ILE A 44 -11.01 1.19 7.91
C ILE A 44 -12.51 0.99 7.76
N GLY A 45 -13.28 2.06 7.97
CA GLY A 45 -14.73 2.04 7.91
C GLY A 45 -15.34 3.41 7.69
N LYS A 46 -16.66 3.49 7.88
CA LYS A 46 -17.44 4.71 7.68
C LYS A 46 -16.92 5.88 8.54
N GLY A 47 -16.63 7.00 7.89
CA GLY A 47 -16.11 8.21 8.53
C GLY A 47 -14.59 8.31 8.52
N ASP A 48 -13.88 7.23 8.19
CA ASP A 48 -12.45 7.26 7.96
C ASP A 48 -12.12 7.87 6.58
N LEU A 49 -10.92 8.38 6.44
CA LEU A 49 -10.39 8.95 5.20
C LEU A 49 -9.13 8.20 4.79
N VAL A 50 -9.06 7.80 3.53
CA VAL A 50 -7.90 7.12 2.92
C VAL A 50 -7.39 7.96 1.77
N TRP A 51 -6.07 8.20 1.72
CA TRP A 51 -5.44 8.93 0.62
C TRP A 51 -4.58 8.01 -0.24
N THR A 52 -4.62 8.23 -1.55
CA THR A 52 -3.75 7.54 -2.52
C THR A 52 -3.32 8.51 -3.62
N SER A 53 -2.52 8.04 -4.59
CA SER A 53 -2.17 8.84 -5.77
C SER A 53 -3.26 8.76 -6.82
N PRO A 54 -3.50 9.82 -7.64
CA PRO A 54 -4.42 9.75 -8.78
C PRO A 54 -3.90 8.85 -9.91
N ASN A 55 -2.58 8.73 -10.04
CA ASN A 55 -1.91 7.86 -11.01
C ASN A 55 -1.79 6.44 -10.46
N THR A 56 -2.88 5.67 -10.55
CA THR A 56 -2.95 4.30 -10.05
C THR A 56 -4.04 3.49 -10.75
N PHE A 57 -4.01 2.17 -10.55
CA PHE A 57 -5.18 1.35 -10.83
C PHE A 57 -6.27 1.61 -9.80
N VAL A 58 -7.52 1.66 -10.23
CA VAL A 58 -8.66 2.07 -9.40
C VAL A 58 -8.81 1.30 -8.08
N ALA A 59 -8.22 0.10 -7.95
CA ALA A 59 -8.29 -0.70 -6.74
C ALA A 59 -7.69 -0.01 -5.52
N SER A 60 -6.63 0.82 -5.69
CA SER A 60 -6.00 1.55 -4.59
C SER A 60 -6.93 2.60 -3.95
N ALA A 61 -7.91 3.09 -4.70
CA ALA A 61 -8.96 3.97 -4.19
C ALA A 61 -10.20 3.18 -3.74
N ASN A 62 -10.66 2.23 -4.56
CA ASN A 62 -11.89 1.48 -4.31
C ASN A 62 -11.82 0.61 -3.05
N CYS A 63 -10.62 0.15 -2.62
CA CYS A 63 -10.49 -0.64 -1.41
C CYS A 63 -11.03 0.07 -0.16
N ALA A 64 -10.86 1.40 -0.07
CA ALA A 64 -11.43 2.20 0.99
C ALA A 64 -12.96 2.36 0.85
N LEU A 65 -13.43 2.59 -0.38
CA LEU A 65 -14.87 2.70 -0.66
C LEU A 65 -15.61 1.41 -0.32
N TYR A 66 -15.01 0.22 -0.53
CA TYR A 66 -15.60 -1.06 -0.15
C TYR A 66 -15.77 -1.18 1.38
N CYS A 67 -14.94 -0.49 2.16
CA CYS A 67 -15.06 -0.40 3.61
C CYS A 67 -16.05 0.69 4.07
N GLY A 68 -16.61 1.49 3.14
CA GLY A 68 -17.48 2.62 3.45
C GLY A 68 -16.76 3.88 3.88
N ALA A 69 -15.45 3.95 3.69
CA ALA A 69 -14.62 5.12 3.97
C ALA A 69 -14.64 6.12 2.80
N ASP A 70 -14.23 7.35 3.07
CA ASP A 70 -14.00 8.38 2.07
C ASP A 70 -12.59 8.23 1.47
N VAL A 71 -12.44 8.65 0.20
CA VAL A 71 -11.17 8.65 -0.52
C VAL A 71 -10.79 10.05 -0.95
N ASP A 72 -9.50 10.37 -0.88
CA ASP A 72 -8.96 11.59 -1.44
C ASP A 72 -7.57 11.33 -2.04
N PHE A 73 -7.03 12.27 -2.81
CA PHE A 73 -5.82 12.05 -3.59
C PHE A 73 -4.73 13.04 -3.21
N VAL A 74 -3.49 12.53 -3.26
CA VAL A 74 -2.27 13.31 -3.15
C VAL A 74 -1.62 13.34 -4.52
N ASP A 75 -1.24 14.52 -4.99
CA ASP A 75 -0.64 14.69 -6.31
C ASP A 75 0.70 13.97 -6.45
N ILE A 76 1.13 13.77 -7.67
CA ILE A 76 2.36 13.06 -8.02
C ILE A 76 3.51 14.04 -8.25
N ASP A 77 4.71 13.54 -8.07
CA ASP A 77 5.93 14.16 -8.54
C ASP A 77 6.13 13.86 -10.04
N PHE A 78 6.40 14.88 -10.84
CA PHE A 78 6.50 14.77 -12.30
C PHE A 78 7.71 13.98 -12.80
N GLU A 79 8.77 13.88 -12.01
CA GLU A 79 9.98 13.15 -12.41
C GLU A 79 9.82 11.66 -12.16
N THR A 80 9.18 11.29 -11.05
CA THR A 80 9.04 9.91 -10.60
C THR A 80 7.68 9.29 -10.92
N ASN A 81 6.65 10.11 -11.17
CA ASN A 81 5.23 9.72 -11.27
C ASN A 81 4.67 9.05 -10.00
N ASN A 82 5.42 9.03 -8.93
CA ASN A 82 5.01 8.54 -7.62
C ASN A 82 4.40 9.68 -6.77
N MET A 83 3.82 9.34 -5.62
CA MET A 83 3.25 10.33 -4.69
C MET A 83 4.30 11.39 -4.33
N SER A 84 3.96 12.66 -4.52
CA SER A 84 4.80 13.79 -4.16
C SER A 84 4.84 13.96 -2.63
N ILE A 85 6.04 13.97 -2.06
CA ILE A 85 6.23 14.19 -0.62
C ILE A 85 5.83 15.61 -0.22
N ASP A 86 6.12 16.59 -1.06
CA ASP A 86 5.77 18.00 -0.80
C ASP A 86 4.24 18.19 -0.83
N ALA A 87 3.55 17.62 -1.84
CA ALA A 87 2.10 17.65 -1.90
C ALA A 87 1.44 16.90 -0.72
N LEU A 88 2.02 15.76 -0.31
CA LEU A 88 1.54 15.02 0.87
C LEU A 88 1.68 15.87 2.14
N ARG A 89 2.82 16.50 2.36
CA ARG A 89 3.09 17.37 3.51
C ARG A 89 2.13 18.55 3.56
N GLU A 90 2.01 19.29 2.45
CA GLU A 90 1.11 20.44 2.37
C GLU A 90 -0.34 20.05 2.67
N LYS A 91 -0.79 18.92 2.09
CA LYS A 91 -2.15 18.41 2.31
C LYS A 91 -2.36 17.97 3.77
N LEU A 92 -1.37 17.34 4.40
CA LEU A 92 -1.44 16.96 5.81
C LEU A 92 -1.53 18.17 6.72
N GLU A 93 -0.71 19.21 6.50
CA GLU A 93 -0.74 20.46 7.25
C GLU A 93 -2.10 21.13 7.17
N HIS A 94 -2.65 21.26 5.95
CA HIS A 94 -3.97 21.84 5.73
C HIS A 94 -5.07 21.00 6.43
N SER A 95 -5.05 19.69 6.27
CA SER A 95 -6.04 18.77 6.83
C SER A 95 -5.98 18.69 8.35
N ARG A 96 -4.80 18.85 8.93
CA ARG A 96 -4.64 18.97 10.41
C ARG A 96 -5.40 20.19 10.94
N CYS A 97 -5.32 21.33 10.25
CA CYS A 97 -6.07 22.53 10.63
C CYS A 97 -7.59 22.32 10.56
N LEU A 98 -8.04 21.44 9.66
CA LEU A 98 -9.46 21.08 9.51
C LEU A 98 -9.92 19.94 10.45
N GLY A 99 -9.01 19.33 11.19
CA GLY A 99 -9.30 18.15 12.02
C GLY A 99 -9.68 16.91 11.20
N ARG A 100 -9.21 16.80 9.95
CA ARG A 100 -9.60 15.74 9.02
C ARG A 100 -8.38 15.05 8.37
N LEU A 101 -7.54 14.46 9.20
CA LEU A 101 -6.37 13.69 8.75
C LEU A 101 -6.78 12.33 8.18
N PRO A 102 -6.00 11.76 7.24
CA PRO A 102 -6.21 10.40 6.76
C PRO A 102 -5.90 9.39 7.87
N LYS A 103 -6.64 8.30 7.91
CA LYS A 103 -6.32 7.14 8.74
C LYS A 103 -5.29 6.23 8.06
N VAL A 104 -5.35 6.16 6.73
CA VAL A 104 -4.41 5.40 5.89
C VAL A 104 -3.97 6.22 4.69
N VAL A 105 -2.69 6.13 4.35
CA VAL A 105 -2.14 6.58 3.06
C VAL A 105 -1.66 5.36 2.29
N ILE A 106 -2.03 5.28 0.99
CA ILE A 106 -1.67 4.19 0.08
C ILE A 106 -0.74 4.74 -1.01
N PRO A 107 0.59 4.78 -0.79
CA PRO A 107 1.55 5.05 -1.85
C PRO A 107 1.55 3.91 -2.86
N VAL A 108 1.68 4.25 -4.15
CA VAL A 108 1.68 3.29 -5.26
C VAL A 108 3.04 3.34 -5.95
N HIS A 109 3.72 2.21 -6.04
CA HIS A 109 5.04 2.09 -6.69
C HIS A 109 4.87 1.93 -8.21
N ILE A 110 4.57 3.05 -8.89
CA ILE A 110 4.28 3.05 -10.33
C ILE A 110 5.49 2.55 -11.14
N GLY A 111 5.22 1.64 -12.08
CA GLY A 111 6.26 1.05 -12.94
C GLY A 111 7.31 0.24 -12.19
N GLY A 112 7.11 -0.05 -10.91
CA GLY A 112 8.05 -0.78 -10.06
C GLY A 112 9.08 0.10 -9.34
N GLN A 113 9.04 1.42 -9.55
CA GLN A 113 9.87 2.37 -8.81
C GLN A 113 9.25 2.63 -7.44
N SER A 114 10.02 2.39 -6.37
CA SER A 114 9.54 2.69 -5.01
C SER A 114 9.29 4.20 -4.84
N CYS A 115 8.20 4.52 -4.14
CA CYS A 115 8.03 5.86 -3.55
C CYS A 115 9.14 6.14 -2.54
N ASP A 116 9.31 7.40 -2.13
CA ASP A 116 10.17 7.75 -1.00
C ASP A 116 9.51 7.32 0.32
N MET A 117 9.62 6.03 0.60
CA MET A 117 8.93 5.39 1.73
C MET A 117 9.39 5.91 3.07
N LYS A 118 10.66 6.29 3.20
CA LYS A 118 11.21 6.84 4.44
C LYS A 118 10.63 8.22 4.77
N ALA A 119 10.46 9.07 3.76
CA ALA A 119 9.80 10.36 3.93
C ALA A 119 8.32 10.19 4.29
N ILE A 120 7.60 9.27 3.60
CA ILE A 120 6.20 8.95 3.91
C ILE A 120 6.07 8.40 5.33
N PHE A 121 6.96 7.50 5.73
CA PHE A 121 7.00 6.95 7.10
C PHE A 121 7.26 8.03 8.14
N GLY A 122 8.20 8.96 7.87
CA GLY A 122 8.43 10.11 8.76
C GLY A 122 7.16 10.93 8.97
N LEU A 123 6.42 11.21 7.89
CA LEU A 123 5.13 11.90 7.98
C LEU A 123 4.07 11.07 8.72
N SER A 124 4.07 9.75 8.55
CA SER A 124 3.12 8.88 9.28
C SER A 124 3.34 8.94 10.81
N GLN A 125 4.58 9.02 11.23
CA GLN A 125 4.91 9.16 12.66
C GLN A 125 4.50 10.54 13.21
N GLU A 126 4.57 11.59 12.40
CA GLU A 126 4.21 12.96 12.81
C GLU A 126 2.69 13.17 12.84
N TYR A 127 1.96 12.60 11.87
CA TYR A 127 0.52 12.85 11.68
C TYR A 127 -0.38 11.70 12.11
N GLY A 128 0.18 10.53 12.43
CA GLY A 128 -0.55 9.40 13.04
C GLY A 128 -1.33 8.53 12.05
N PHE A 129 -1.02 8.56 10.76
CA PHE A 129 -1.65 7.67 9.78
C PHE A 129 -0.89 6.35 9.60
N ARG A 130 -1.58 5.32 9.09
CA ARG A 130 -1.01 4.02 8.75
C ARG A 130 -0.69 3.96 7.25
N ILE A 131 0.18 3.04 6.84
CA ILE A 131 0.66 2.94 5.46
C ILE A 131 0.37 1.56 4.89
N ILE A 132 -0.32 1.51 3.73
CA ILE A 132 -0.42 0.33 2.88
C ILE A 132 0.34 0.61 1.59
N GLU A 133 1.41 -0.12 1.29
CA GLU A 133 2.11 0.00 0.01
C GLU A 133 1.35 -0.78 -1.07
N ASP A 134 0.89 -0.10 -2.13
CA ASP A 134 0.50 -0.79 -3.35
C ASP A 134 1.74 -1.04 -4.21
N ALA A 135 2.35 -2.19 -4.00
CA ALA A 135 3.54 -2.67 -4.68
C ALA A 135 3.21 -3.62 -5.85
N SER A 136 2.01 -3.49 -6.46
CA SER A 136 1.55 -4.36 -7.55
C SER A 136 2.51 -4.44 -8.73
N HIS A 137 3.41 -3.46 -8.91
CA HIS A 137 4.42 -3.43 -9.96
C HIS A 137 5.86 -3.64 -9.42
N ALA A 138 6.06 -3.84 -8.13
CA ALA A 138 7.37 -3.62 -7.51
C ALA A 138 8.00 -4.87 -6.86
N ILE A 139 7.48 -6.07 -7.14
CA ILE A 139 8.14 -7.29 -6.66
C ILE A 139 9.57 -7.37 -7.24
N GLY A 140 10.54 -7.66 -6.38
CA GLY A 140 11.97 -7.65 -6.73
C GLY A 140 12.64 -6.29 -6.64
N GLY A 141 11.87 -5.20 -6.55
CA GLY A 141 12.37 -3.85 -6.33
C GLY A 141 13.09 -3.70 -4.99
N ARG A 142 13.88 -2.64 -4.87
CA ARG A 142 14.58 -2.28 -3.63
C ARG A 142 14.43 -0.79 -3.35
N TYR A 143 14.36 -0.48 -2.07
CA TYR A 143 14.45 0.88 -1.54
C TYR A 143 15.49 0.91 -0.41
N GLU A 144 16.45 1.83 -0.46
CA GLU A 144 17.58 1.92 0.49
C GLU A 144 18.27 0.56 0.79
N GLY A 145 18.44 -0.27 -0.25
CA GLY A 145 19.06 -1.59 -0.15
C GLY A 145 18.16 -2.72 0.36
N ARG A 146 17.00 -2.44 0.94
CA ARG A 146 16.02 -3.42 1.36
C ARG A 146 15.04 -3.75 0.24
N ARG A 147 14.49 -4.96 0.25
CA ARG A 147 13.47 -5.33 -0.73
C ARG A 147 12.15 -4.62 -0.43
N VAL A 148 11.48 -4.16 -1.47
CA VAL A 148 10.06 -3.78 -1.39
C VAL A 148 9.30 -5.00 -0.87
N GLY A 149 8.45 -4.80 0.13
CA GLY A 149 7.74 -5.86 0.83
C GLY A 149 8.28 -6.19 2.22
N SER A 150 9.43 -5.64 2.61
CA SER A 150 10.00 -5.88 3.94
C SER A 150 9.21 -5.25 5.10
N CYS A 151 8.24 -4.38 4.80
CA CYS A 151 7.47 -3.60 5.78
C CYS A 151 8.35 -2.74 6.72
N GLU A 152 9.52 -2.30 6.25
CA GLU A 152 10.42 -1.42 7.03
C GLU A 152 9.77 -0.06 7.31
N TYR A 153 9.00 0.45 6.33
CA TYR A 153 8.40 1.78 6.34
C TYR A 153 6.88 1.76 6.17
N SER A 154 6.24 0.60 6.38
CA SER A 154 4.81 0.44 6.18
C SER A 154 4.22 -0.65 7.08
N ASP A 155 2.92 -0.64 7.23
CA ASP A 155 2.19 -1.64 8.00
C ASP A 155 1.88 -2.88 7.15
N ILE A 156 1.53 -2.68 5.88
CA ILE A 156 1.15 -3.74 4.95
C ILE A 156 1.68 -3.41 3.56
N VAL A 157 2.14 -4.43 2.83
CA VAL A 157 2.54 -4.32 1.42
C VAL A 157 1.71 -5.29 0.59
N VAL A 158 1.17 -4.83 -0.52
CA VAL A 158 0.37 -5.63 -1.43
C VAL A 158 1.09 -5.82 -2.76
N PHE A 159 1.28 -7.06 -3.17
CA PHE A 159 1.80 -7.44 -4.48
C PHE A 159 0.70 -7.96 -5.40
N SER A 160 0.95 -7.91 -6.70
CA SER A 160 0.11 -8.51 -7.72
C SER A 160 0.90 -9.52 -8.54
N PHE A 161 0.36 -10.73 -8.65
CA PHE A 161 0.88 -11.80 -9.50
C PHE A 161 0.00 -12.02 -10.74
N HIS A 162 -0.76 -10.97 -11.14
CA HIS A 162 -1.53 -11.00 -12.37
C HIS A 162 -0.57 -11.04 -13.58
N PRO A 163 -0.86 -11.82 -14.64
CA PRO A 163 0.06 -12.01 -15.78
C PRO A 163 0.51 -10.73 -16.52
N VAL A 164 -0.25 -9.62 -16.38
CA VAL A 164 0.14 -8.32 -16.99
C VAL A 164 1.11 -7.51 -16.13
N LYS A 165 1.47 -8.00 -14.92
CA LYS A 165 2.42 -7.34 -14.04
C LYS A 165 3.86 -7.78 -14.36
N ILE A 166 4.77 -7.53 -13.45
CA ILE A 166 6.22 -7.69 -13.63
C ILE A 166 6.72 -9.15 -13.57
N ILE A 167 5.86 -10.13 -13.70
CA ILE A 167 6.24 -11.55 -13.61
C ILE A 167 6.50 -12.09 -15.00
#